data_d3aa165c69e09f76d8243e81393e5cd1
#
_entry.id   d3aa165c69e09f76d8243e81393e5cd1
#
_cell.length_a   1.000
_cell.length_b   1.000
_cell.length_c   1.000
_cell.angle_alpha   90.00
_cell.angle_beta   90.00
_cell.angle_gamma   90.00
#
_symmetry.space_group_name_H-M   'P 1'
#
loop_
_entity.id
_entity.type
_entity.pdbx_description
1 polymer ?
#
loop_
_entity_poly.entity_id
_entity_poly.type
_entity_poly.pdbx_seq_one_letter_code
_entity_poly.pdbx_strand_id
1 'polypeptide(L)'
;MRSPFERRLEACQRRLERVDAALAALVPGPNLTYLTGFEESPSERHLLLFVPRVGDPVVVAPAMYDAQLRTLPIETLAVRLWDDDDDPLEEIEAVLAELLPAGDGDPGSSRDGDAPTILVDDRMWATFTQDLRACAPAATFDLASRVLEDLRIRKDDVELEALRRAGEIADRVSLEIRSRGTELVGRTEAELASEIERLLAEYGGGDPAFETIVASGPNGARPHHHSGDREIERGDPIVLDFGAFVDADLEDGTGRYPGDQTRTIVVGDAPGDEYDRYERVHEVVREAHRAAVEAVEPGATAGAVDRAARSVIEDAGYGDEFVHRTGHGVGLEVHEPPYIVADNDRKLEPGMVFSVEPGIYLEGEFGVRIEDLVVVTEDGAERLNESPRGWETGSGVQ
;
A
#
# COMPACT_ATOMS: atom_id res chain seq x y z
N MET A 1 -24.86 -14.74 -8.05
CA MET A 1 -24.33 -13.39 -8.41
C MET A 1 -22.91 -13.60 -8.91
N ARG A 2 -22.39 -12.78 -9.84
CA ARG A 2 -20.98 -12.86 -10.22
C ARG A 2 -20.09 -12.49 -9.04
N SER A 3 -18.96 -13.18 -8.87
CA SER A 3 -18.00 -12.88 -7.81
C SER A 3 -17.41 -11.48 -7.96
N PRO A 4 -16.83 -10.88 -6.92
CA PRO A 4 -16.11 -9.61 -7.05
C PRO A 4 -14.95 -9.72 -8.04
N PHE A 5 -14.28 -10.86 -8.08
CA PHE A 5 -13.15 -11.12 -8.97
C PHE A 5 -13.55 -11.18 -10.45
N GLU A 6 -14.67 -11.82 -10.78
CA GLU A 6 -15.20 -11.80 -12.17
C GLU A 6 -15.50 -10.37 -12.62
N ARG A 7 -16.06 -9.53 -11.75
CA ARG A 7 -16.29 -8.10 -12.10
C ARG A 7 -14.99 -7.32 -12.29
N ARG A 8 -13.96 -7.61 -11.48
CA ARG A 8 -12.62 -6.98 -11.58
C ARG A 8 -11.90 -7.43 -12.85
N LEU A 9 -11.98 -8.71 -13.22
CA LEU A 9 -11.46 -9.23 -14.49
C LEU A 9 -12.13 -8.57 -15.70
N GLU A 10 -13.45 -8.48 -15.73
CA GLU A 10 -14.17 -7.78 -16.80
C GLU A 10 -13.80 -6.29 -16.87
N ALA A 11 -13.57 -5.64 -15.73
CA ALA A 11 -13.14 -4.25 -15.69
C ALA A 11 -11.72 -4.10 -16.26
N CYS A 12 -10.82 -5.04 -15.96
CA CYS A 12 -9.49 -5.11 -16.54
C CYS A 12 -9.55 -5.26 -18.07
N GLN A 13 -10.35 -6.19 -18.57
CA GLN A 13 -10.55 -6.41 -20.02
C GLN A 13 -11.05 -5.16 -20.75
N ARG A 14 -12.05 -4.46 -20.17
CA ARG A 14 -12.52 -3.18 -20.72
C ARG A 14 -11.45 -2.09 -20.77
N ARG A 15 -10.51 -2.10 -19.83
CA ARG A 15 -9.40 -1.15 -19.84
C ARG A 15 -8.32 -1.54 -20.83
N LEU A 16 -8.02 -2.84 -20.98
CA LEU A 16 -7.13 -3.34 -22.05
C LEU A 16 -7.61 -2.88 -23.42
N GLU A 17 -8.94 -2.94 -23.68
CA GLU A 17 -9.51 -2.44 -24.92
C GLU A 17 -9.27 -0.94 -25.11
N ARG A 18 -9.41 -0.13 -24.06
CA ARG A 18 -9.22 1.34 -24.14
C ARG A 18 -7.77 1.75 -24.43
N VAL A 19 -6.79 0.97 -23.96
CA VAL A 19 -5.37 1.25 -24.16
C VAL A 19 -4.79 0.49 -25.36
N ASP A 20 -5.64 -0.24 -26.07
CA ASP A 20 -5.29 -1.10 -27.22
C ASP A 20 -4.21 -2.14 -26.90
N ALA A 21 -4.26 -2.70 -25.69
CA ALA A 21 -3.41 -3.81 -25.30
C ALA A 21 -4.10 -5.16 -25.59
N ALA A 22 -3.34 -6.16 -26.00
CA ALA A 22 -3.85 -7.48 -26.31
C ALA A 22 -4.16 -8.30 -25.06
N LEU A 23 -3.28 -8.24 -24.06
CA LEU A 23 -3.44 -8.92 -22.78
C LEU A 23 -2.58 -8.28 -21.67
N ALA A 24 -2.90 -8.62 -20.42
CA ALA A 24 -2.03 -8.42 -19.26
C ALA A 24 -1.46 -9.75 -18.79
N ALA A 25 -0.16 -9.78 -18.45
CA ALA A 25 0.55 -10.92 -17.87
C ALA A 25 1.02 -10.55 -16.45
N LEU A 26 0.45 -11.21 -15.44
CA LEU A 26 0.64 -10.88 -14.03
C LEU A 26 1.32 -12.04 -13.30
N VAL A 27 2.16 -11.69 -12.33
CA VAL A 27 2.82 -12.64 -11.42
C VAL A 27 2.14 -12.63 -10.04
N PRO A 28 2.44 -13.58 -9.13
CA PRO A 28 2.02 -13.51 -7.74
C PRO A 28 2.31 -12.15 -7.13
N GLY A 29 1.32 -11.59 -6.46
CA GLY A 29 1.38 -10.27 -5.87
C GLY A 29 0.02 -9.53 -5.94
N PRO A 30 -0.01 -8.25 -5.58
CA PRO A 30 -1.23 -7.49 -5.37
C PRO A 30 -2.17 -7.45 -6.60
N ASN A 31 -1.63 -7.37 -7.81
CA ASN A 31 -2.43 -7.33 -9.03
C ASN A 31 -3.14 -8.66 -9.31
N LEU A 32 -2.44 -9.77 -9.12
CA LEU A 32 -3.01 -11.11 -9.27
C LEU A 32 -4.05 -11.36 -8.18
N THR A 33 -3.73 -11.03 -6.92
CA THR A 33 -4.67 -11.13 -5.78
C THR A 33 -5.92 -10.29 -6.00
N TYR A 34 -5.77 -9.05 -6.48
CA TYR A 34 -6.91 -8.17 -6.79
C TYR A 34 -7.89 -8.79 -7.80
N LEU A 35 -7.35 -9.43 -8.85
CA LEU A 35 -8.16 -9.98 -9.94
C LEU A 35 -8.71 -11.36 -9.64
N THR A 36 -8.12 -12.14 -8.74
CA THR A 36 -8.45 -13.56 -8.56
C THR A 36 -8.77 -13.98 -7.14
N GLY A 37 -8.33 -13.22 -6.13
CA GLY A 37 -8.34 -13.64 -4.74
C GLY A 37 -7.29 -14.71 -4.41
N PHE A 38 -6.40 -15.06 -5.34
CA PHE A 38 -5.28 -15.95 -5.08
C PHE A 38 -4.11 -15.16 -4.54
N GLU A 39 -3.73 -15.46 -3.31
CA GLU A 39 -2.58 -14.83 -2.64
C GLU A 39 -1.41 -15.80 -2.60
N GLU A 40 -0.30 -15.38 -3.21
CA GLU A 40 0.96 -16.11 -3.19
C GLU A 40 2.13 -15.12 -3.32
N SER A 41 3.28 -15.51 -2.77
CA SER A 41 4.51 -14.74 -2.89
C SER A 41 5.21 -15.05 -4.22
N PRO A 42 5.85 -14.03 -4.87
CA PRO A 42 6.69 -14.28 -6.02
C PRO A 42 7.82 -15.26 -5.71
N SER A 43 8.08 -16.20 -6.60
CA SER A 43 9.16 -17.15 -6.52
C SER A 43 9.87 -17.30 -7.88
N GLU A 44 10.90 -18.13 -7.95
CA GLU A 44 11.61 -18.46 -9.19
C GLU A 44 10.76 -19.31 -10.16
N ARG A 45 9.60 -19.80 -9.71
CA ARG A 45 8.70 -20.63 -10.52
C ARG A 45 7.76 -19.76 -11.35
N HIS A 46 7.57 -20.11 -12.61
CA HIS A 46 6.62 -19.43 -13.48
C HIS A 46 5.19 -19.72 -13.04
N LEU A 47 4.60 -18.77 -12.32
CA LEU A 47 3.18 -18.67 -12.06
C LEU A 47 2.70 -17.37 -12.69
N LEU A 48 1.89 -17.44 -13.75
CA LEU A 48 1.48 -16.30 -14.54
C LEU A 48 -0.03 -16.34 -14.79
N LEU A 49 -0.72 -15.24 -14.50
CA LEU A 49 -2.07 -15.00 -14.92
C LEU A 49 -2.05 -14.17 -16.21
N PHE A 50 -2.64 -14.69 -17.27
CA PHE A 50 -2.89 -14.00 -18.52
C PHE A 50 -4.35 -13.55 -18.58
N VAL A 51 -4.58 -12.25 -18.65
CA VAL A 51 -5.92 -11.67 -18.83
C VAL A 51 -5.99 -11.11 -20.24
N PRO A 52 -6.61 -11.81 -21.19
CA PRO A 52 -6.74 -11.32 -22.57
C PRO A 52 -7.79 -10.20 -22.65
N ARG A 53 -7.66 -9.32 -23.64
CA ARG A 53 -8.68 -8.29 -23.94
C ARG A 53 -10.04 -8.90 -24.23
N VAL A 54 -10.06 -10.06 -24.90
CA VAL A 54 -11.26 -10.82 -25.28
C VAL A 54 -11.00 -12.30 -25.03
N GLY A 55 -11.91 -12.98 -24.35
CA GLY A 55 -11.80 -14.39 -24.00
C GLY A 55 -11.62 -14.62 -22.51
N ASP A 56 -11.41 -15.87 -22.13
CA ASP A 56 -11.29 -16.26 -20.74
C ASP A 56 -9.85 -16.06 -20.22
N PRO A 57 -9.66 -15.66 -18.94
CA PRO A 57 -8.34 -15.58 -18.35
C PRO A 57 -7.71 -16.98 -18.21
N VAL A 58 -6.39 -17.05 -18.33
CA VAL A 58 -5.62 -18.30 -18.22
C VAL A 58 -4.55 -18.13 -17.16
N VAL A 59 -4.45 -19.08 -16.22
CA VAL A 59 -3.31 -19.17 -15.31
C VAL A 59 -2.41 -20.33 -15.73
N VAL A 60 -1.12 -20.05 -15.90
CA VAL A 60 -0.05 -21.05 -16.04
C VAL A 60 0.66 -21.17 -14.71
N ALA A 61 0.68 -22.35 -14.11
CA ALA A 61 1.20 -22.53 -12.77
C ALA A 61 1.84 -23.91 -12.55
N PRO A 62 2.75 -24.05 -11.57
CA PRO A 62 3.22 -25.36 -11.10
C PRO A 62 2.04 -26.23 -10.64
N ALA A 63 2.07 -27.53 -10.94
CA ALA A 63 1.00 -28.47 -10.61
C ALA A 63 0.66 -28.53 -9.12
N MET A 64 1.58 -28.16 -8.22
CA MET A 64 1.37 -28.09 -6.79
C MET A 64 0.25 -27.12 -6.37
N TYR A 65 -0.10 -26.12 -7.21
CA TYR A 65 -1.15 -25.16 -6.95
C TYR A 65 -2.53 -25.56 -7.49
N ASP A 66 -2.68 -26.74 -8.13
CA ASP A 66 -3.93 -27.16 -8.79
C ASP A 66 -5.15 -27.08 -7.86
N ALA A 67 -5.01 -27.61 -6.64
CA ALA A 67 -6.11 -27.64 -5.69
C ALA A 67 -6.59 -26.24 -5.27
N GLN A 68 -5.66 -25.31 -5.05
CA GLN A 68 -5.97 -23.93 -4.66
C GLN A 68 -6.60 -23.14 -5.83
N LEU A 69 -6.01 -23.25 -7.02
CA LEU A 69 -6.51 -22.56 -8.21
C LEU A 69 -7.93 -22.98 -8.61
N ARG A 70 -8.30 -24.25 -8.40
CA ARG A 70 -9.65 -24.76 -8.68
C ARG A 70 -10.70 -24.33 -7.67
N THR A 71 -10.31 -23.79 -6.51
CA THR A 71 -11.25 -23.25 -5.52
C THR A 71 -11.56 -21.77 -5.72
N LEU A 72 -10.86 -21.08 -6.63
CA LEU A 72 -11.09 -19.67 -6.89
C LEU A 72 -12.51 -19.43 -7.45
N PRO A 73 -13.20 -18.38 -7.00
CA PRO A 73 -14.58 -18.09 -7.39
C PRO A 73 -14.66 -17.41 -8.77
N ILE A 74 -14.03 -18.03 -9.77
CA ILE A 74 -13.96 -17.54 -11.16
C ILE A 74 -14.27 -18.72 -12.08
N GLU A 75 -15.50 -18.78 -12.56
CA GLU A 75 -15.97 -19.91 -13.37
C GLU A 75 -15.23 -20.06 -14.71
N THR A 76 -14.74 -18.96 -15.26
CA THR A 76 -14.10 -18.93 -16.59
C THR A 76 -12.58 -19.03 -16.55
N LEU A 77 -11.95 -19.18 -15.36
CA LEU A 77 -10.51 -19.28 -15.26
C LEU A 77 -9.99 -20.62 -15.80
N ALA A 78 -9.26 -20.57 -16.91
CA ALA A 78 -8.56 -21.73 -17.43
C ALA A 78 -7.25 -21.96 -16.65
N VAL A 79 -7.00 -23.21 -16.25
CA VAL A 79 -5.79 -23.58 -15.51
C VAL A 79 -4.91 -24.48 -16.40
N ARG A 80 -3.67 -24.06 -16.63
CA ARG A 80 -2.61 -24.80 -17.33
C ARG A 80 -1.51 -25.09 -16.33
N LEU A 81 -1.19 -26.36 -16.16
CA LEU A 81 -0.25 -26.83 -15.15
C LEU A 81 1.01 -27.38 -15.81
N TRP A 82 2.14 -27.21 -15.14
CA TRP A 82 3.42 -27.81 -15.50
C TRP A 82 4.04 -28.50 -14.29
N ASP A 83 4.71 -29.60 -14.52
CA ASP A 83 5.44 -30.36 -13.48
C ASP A 83 6.94 -30.01 -13.50
N ASP A 84 7.67 -30.36 -12.41
CA ASP A 84 9.10 -30.02 -12.25
C ASP A 84 10.02 -30.57 -13.36
N ASP A 85 9.58 -31.58 -14.08
CA ASP A 85 10.28 -32.17 -15.24
C ASP A 85 9.96 -31.48 -16.57
N ASP A 86 8.99 -30.53 -16.59
CA ASP A 86 8.55 -29.82 -17.79
C ASP A 86 9.32 -28.49 -17.94
N ASP A 87 9.34 -27.98 -19.18
CA ASP A 87 9.74 -26.59 -19.45
C ASP A 87 8.49 -25.68 -19.38
N PRO A 88 8.35 -24.82 -18.34
CA PRO A 88 7.18 -23.94 -18.24
C PRO A 88 7.01 -22.99 -19.43
N LEU A 89 8.09 -22.71 -20.18
CA LEU A 89 8.04 -21.83 -21.33
C LEU A 89 7.26 -22.44 -22.51
N GLU A 90 7.18 -23.76 -22.63
CA GLU A 90 6.36 -24.43 -23.65
C GLU A 90 4.87 -24.14 -23.42
N GLU A 91 4.39 -24.21 -22.18
CA GLU A 91 2.99 -23.87 -21.84
C GLU A 91 2.73 -22.37 -22.01
N ILE A 92 3.68 -21.52 -21.60
CA ILE A 92 3.55 -20.05 -21.79
C ILE A 92 3.48 -19.69 -23.26
N GLU A 93 4.33 -20.27 -24.11
CA GLU A 93 4.31 -20.04 -25.56
C GLU A 93 2.97 -20.50 -26.18
N ALA A 94 2.48 -21.68 -25.79
CA ALA A 94 1.19 -22.19 -26.24
C ALA A 94 0.03 -21.26 -25.86
N VAL A 95 -0.02 -20.80 -24.63
CA VAL A 95 -1.06 -19.85 -24.16
C VAL A 95 -0.97 -18.51 -24.87
N LEU A 96 0.24 -17.96 -25.07
CA LEU A 96 0.40 -16.71 -25.82
C LEU A 96 -0.02 -16.87 -27.30
N ALA A 97 0.26 -18.01 -27.91
CA ALA A 97 -0.20 -18.29 -29.29
C ALA A 97 -1.75 -18.41 -29.39
N GLU A 98 -2.42 -18.87 -28.33
CA GLU A 98 -3.88 -18.94 -28.27
C GLU A 98 -4.52 -17.55 -28.05
N LEU A 99 -3.91 -16.72 -27.17
CA LEU A 99 -4.51 -15.46 -26.70
C LEU A 99 -4.16 -14.25 -27.57
N LEU A 100 -3.00 -14.25 -28.23
CA LEU A 100 -2.61 -13.14 -29.08
C LEU A 100 -3.30 -13.22 -30.43
N PRO A 101 -3.72 -12.09 -31.02
CA PRO A 101 -4.29 -12.07 -32.35
C PRO A 101 -3.29 -12.65 -33.34
N ALA A 102 -3.77 -13.57 -34.22
CA ALA A 102 -2.95 -14.08 -35.29
C ALA A 102 -2.52 -12.90 -36.18
N GLY A 103 -1.21 -12.65 -36.29
CA GLY A 103 -0.69 -11.68 -37.23
C GLY A 103 -1.18 -12.04 -38.65
N ASP A 104 -1.73 -11.09 -39.38
CA ASP A 104 -2.07 -11.27 -40.78
C ASP A 104 -0.78 -11.68 -41.51
N GLY A 105 -0.70 -12.95 -41.86
CA GLY A 105 0.52 -13.65 -42.30
C GLY A 105 1.15 -13.16 -43.62
N ASP A 106 1.16 -11.87 -43.86
CA ASP A 106 1.88 -11.25 -44.96
C ASP A 106 3.20 -10.59 -44.44
N PRO A 107 4.35 -11.23 -44.70
CA PRO A 107 5.66 -10.69 -44.24
C PRO A 107 6.04 -9.32 -44.81
N GLY A 108 5.20 -8.77 -45.70
CA GLY A 108 5.42 -7.48 -46.38
C GLY A 108 4.52 -6.33 -45.91
N SER A 109 3.56 -6.56 -45.00
CA SER A 109 2.56 -5.54 -44.62
C SER A 109 2.67 -4.97 -43.20
N SER A 110 3.73 -5.26 -42.47
CA SER A 110 3.92 -4.67 -41.11
C SER A 110 4.05 -3.16 -41.19
N ARG A 111 2.92 -2.48 -40.98
CA ARG A 111 2.96 -1.10 -40.46
C ARG A 111 3.34 -1.14 -39.01
N ASP A 112 4.17 -0.18 -38.57
CA ASP A 112 4.63 -0.02 -37.15
C ASP A 112 3.49 0.06 -36.09
N GLY A 113 2.26 -0.31 -36.42
CA GLY A 113 1.06 -0.27 -35.59
C GLY A 113 0.35 -1.61 -35.35
N ASP A 114 0.84 -2.74 -35.90
CA ASP A 114 0.11 -4.01 -35.89
C ASP A 114 0.63 -5.04 -34.86
N ALA A 115 1.73 -4.76 -34.13
CA ALA A 115 2.26 -5.67 -33.12
C ALA A 115 1.39 -5.67 -31.86
N PRO A 116 0.94 -6.84 -31.36
CA PRO A 116 0.14 -6.89 -30.15
C PRO A 116 0.93 -6.38 -28.95
N THR A 117 0.31 -5.59 -28.09
CA THR A 117 0.93 -5.10 -26.85
C THR A 117 0.56 -6.01 -25.69
N ILE A 118 1.56 -6.51 -24.98
CA ILE A 118 1.44 -7.26 -23.74
C ILE A 118 1.78 -6.31 -22.58
N LEU A 119 0.87 -6.15 -21.62
CA LEU A 119 1.14 -5.42 -20.39
C LEU A 119 1.67 -6.41 -19.35
N VAL A 120 2.89 -6.18 -18.84
CA VAL A 120 3.48 -7.02 -17.81
C VAL A 120 3.35 -6.37 -16.43
N ASP A 121 3.23 -7.19 -15.39
CA ASP A 121 3.21 -6.71 -14.02
C ASP A 121 4.43 -5.82 -13.75
N ASP A 122 4.22 -4.67 -13.13
CA ASP A 122 5.28 -3.66 -12.87
C ASP A 122 6.40 -4.20 -11.98
N ARG A 123 6.12 -5.22 -11.17
CA ARG A 123 7.06 -5.88 -10.28
C ARG A 123 7.47 -7.26 -10.75
N MET A 124 7.16 -7.62 -12.00
CA MET A 124 7.62 -8.87 -12.58
C MET A 124 9.16 -8.91 -12.60
N TRP A 125 9.74 -10.04 -12.19
CA TRP A 125 11.16 -10.21 -12.30
C TRP A 125 11.63 -10.06 -13.75
N ALA A 126 12.77 -9.38 -13.94
CA ALA A 126 13.28 -9.13 -15.28
C ALA A 126 13.52 -10.42 -16.09
N THR A 127 13.84 -11.55 -15.41
CA THR A 127 13.94 -12.87 -16.04
C THR A 127 12.64 -13.26 -16.70
N PHE A 128 11.50 -13.19 -16.00
CA PHE A 128 10.20 -13.55 -16.55
C PHE A 128 9.78 -12.64 -17.71
N THR A 129 10.12 -11.34 -17.62
CA THR A 129 9.89 -10.42 -18.74
C THR A 129 10.70 -10.81 -19.96
N GLN A 130 11.95 -11.28 -19.80
CA GLN A 130 12.77 -11.75 -20.93
C GLN A 130 12.22 -13.07 -21.51
N ASP A 131 11.76 -13.99 -20.65
CA ASP A 131 11.14 -15.24 -21.08
C ASP A 131 9.87 -14.97 -21.90
N LEU A 132 8.99 -14.07 -21.43
CA LEU A 132 7.81 -13.64 -22.19
C LEU A 132 8.18 -13.01 -23.54
N ARG A 133 9.25 -12.23 -23.61
CA ARG A 133 9.77 -11.66 -24.87
C ARG A 133 10.27 -12.74 -25.81
N ALA A 134 10.88 -13.80 -25.29
CA ALA A 134 11.33 -14.94 -26.10
C ALA A 134 10.14 -15.74 -26.65
N CYS A 135 9.09 -15.96 -25.84
CA CYS A 135 7.85 -16.65 -26.25
C CYS A 135 6.99 -15.83 -27.23
N ALA A 136 7.05 -14.48 -27.17
CA ALA A 136 6.27 -13.60 -28.05
C ALA A 136 7.15 -12.53 -28.73
N PRO A 137 8.08 -12.90 -29.63
CA PRO A 137 9.09 -11.98 -30.17
C PRO A 137 8.49 -10.89 -31.09
N ALA A 138 7.27 -11.07 -31.57
CA ALA A 138 6.57 -10.08 -32.39
C ALA A 138 5.75 -9.06 -31.55
N ALA A 139 5.61 -9.29 -30.23
CA ALA A 139 4.84 -8.42 -29.37
C ALA A 139 5.66 -7.21 -28.87
N THR A 140 4.95 -6.13 -28.58
CA THR A 140 5.49 -5.01 -27.77
C THR A 140 5.11 -5.18 -26.32
N PHE A 141 5.91 -4.59 -25.41
CA PHE A 141 5.72 -4.75 -23.97
C PHE A 141 5.62 -3.40 -23.30
N ASP A 142 4.64 -3.26 -22.39
CA ASP A 142 4.43 -2.08 -21.55
C ASP A 142 3.97 -2.53 -20.14
N LEU A 143 3.71 -1.61 -19.22
CA LEU A 143 3.42 -1.90 -17.82
C LEU A 143 1.91 -2.08 -17.56
N ALA A 144 1.57 -3.01 -16.67
CA ALA A 144 0.20 -3.31 -16.28
C ALA A 144 -0.45 -2.20 -15.43
N SER A 145 0.33 -1.34 -14.78
CA SER A 145 -0.15 -0.15 -14.08
C SER A 145 -1.02 0.74 -14.95
N ARG A 146 -0.78 0.81 -16.29
CA ARG A 146 -1.65 1.54 -17.24
C ARG A 146 -3.13 1.16 -17.17
N VAL A 147 -3.43 -0.02 -16.64
CA VAL A 147 -4.77 -0.57 -16.54
C VAL A 147 -5.17 -0.80 -15.08
N LEU A 148 -4.28 -1.40 -14.29
CA LEU A 148 -4.59 -1.89 -12.96
C LEU A 148 -4.52 -0.81 -11.87
N GLU A 149 -3.64 0.19 -12.02
CA GLU A 149 -3.57 1.31 -11.08
C GLU A 149 -4.93 1.98 -10.90
N ASP A 150 -5.56 2.36 -12.00
CA ASP A 150 -6.87 3.01 -11.96
C ASP A 150 -8.02 2.10 -11.47
N LEU A 151 -7.86 0.79 -11.50
CA LEU A 151 -8.84 -0.15 -10.94
C LEU A 151 -8.70 -0.26 -9.43
N ARG A 152 -7.46 -0.31 -8.93
CA ARG A 152 -7.13 -0.49 -7.52
C ARG A 152 -7.18 0.79 -6.71
N ILE A 153 -6.97 1.95 -7.35
CA ILE A 153 -6.83 3.24 -6.66
C ILE A 153 -8.09 3.64 -5.89
N ARG A 154 -9.28 3.21 -6.36
CA ARG A 154 -10.56 3.42 -5.67
C ARG A 154 -11.03 2.12 -5.06
N LYS A 155 -11.19 2.14 -3.76
CA LYS A 155 -11.60 1.01 -2.94
C LYS A 155 -13.13 0.85 -3.00
N ASP A 156 -13.58 -0.37 -3.09
CA ASP A 156 -14.99 -0.71 -2.90
C ASP A 156 -15.36 -0.79 -1.40
N ASP A 157 -16.64 -0.99 -1.10
CA ASP A 157 -17.13 -0.98 0.28
C ASP A 157 -16.46 -2.07 1.16
N VAL A 158 -16.11 -3.22 0.57
CA VAL A 158 -15.49 -4.34 1.31
C VAL A 158 -14.03 -4.00 1.62
N GLU A 159 -13.32 -3.40 0.67
CA GLU A 159 -11.94 -2.94 0.84
C GLU A 159 -11.89 -1.80 1.90
N LEU A 160 -12.83 -0.85 1.84
CA LEU A 160 -12.93 0.24 2.82
C LEU A 160 -13.23 -0.28 4.23
N GLU A 161 -14.09 -1.28 4.36
CA GLU A 161 -14.39 -1.88 5.66
C GLU A 161 -13.16 -2.57 6.28
N ALA A 162 -12.36 -3.27 5.47
CA ALA A 162 -11.09 -3.86 5.95
C ALA A 162 -10.10 -2.79 6.43
N LEU A 163 -9.95 -1.69 5.67
CA LEU A 163 -9.11 -0.55 6.04
C LEU A 163 -9.59 0.15 7.33
N ARG A 164 -10.92 0.32 7.52
CA ARG A 164 -11.47 0.85 8.77
C ARG A 164 -11.15 -0.02 9.96
N ARG A 165 -11.33 -1.34 9.82
CA ARG A 165 -10.99 -2.30 10.89
C ARG A 165 -9.49 -2.27 11.21
N ALA A 166 -8.63 -2.13 10.20
CA ALA A 166 -7.19 -1.99 10.41
C ALA A 166 -6.85 -0.70 11.19
N GLY A 167 -7.50 0.42 10.86
CA GLY A 167 -7.38 1.68 11.59
C GLY A 167 -7.87 1.57 13.04
N GLU A 168 -9.02 0.93 13.30
CA GLU A 168 -9.55 0.69 14.65
C GLU A 168 -8.60 -0.16 15.51
N ILE A 169 -7.95 -1.16 14.93
CA ILE A 169 -6.95 -1.98 15.62
C ILE A 169 -5.73 -1.12 16.01
N ALA A 170 -5.21 -0.32 15.08
CA ALA A 170 -4.09 0.58 15.35
C ALA A 170 -4.45 1.61 16.44
N ASP A 171 -5.67 2.17 16.43
CA ASP A 171 -6.15 3.07 17.47
C ASP A 171 -6.17 2.43 18.86
N ARG A 172 -6.65 1.18 18.97
CA ARG A 172 -6.66 0.45 20.24
C ARG A 172 -5.26 0.22 20.77
N VAL A 173 -4.31 -0.14 19.90
CA VAL A 173 -2.89 -0.29 20.27
C VAL A 173 -2.32 1.04 20.73
N SER A 174 -2.56 2.12 19.98
CA SER A 174 -2.11 3.47 20.34
C SER A 174 -2.58 3.88 21.73
N LEU A 175 -3.87 3.67 22.04
CA LEU A 175 -4.45 3.99 23.36
C LEU A 175 -3.84 3.14 24.46
N GLU A 176 -3.64 1.85 24.24
CA GLU A 176 -3.01 0.94 25.21
C GLU A 176 -1.58 1.37 25.54
N ILE A 177 -0.75 1.64 24.52
CA ILE A 177 0.63 2.08 24.71
C ILE A 177 0.68 3.43 25.43
N ARG A 178 -0.16 4.39 25.04
CA ARG A 178 -0.25 5.70 25.70
C ARG A 178 -0.62 5.59 27.18
N SER A 179 -1.53 4.67 27.51
CA SER A 179 -2.02 4.49 28.90
C SER A 179 -0.91 4.09 29.88
N ARG A 180 0.17 3.47 29.41
CA ARG A 180 1.30 3.02 30.23
C ARG A 180 2.16 4.17 30.75
N GLY A 181 2.18 5.29 30.06
CA GLY A 181 2.90 6.48 30.53
C GLY A 181 4.35 6.16 30.89
N THR A 182 4.75 6.47 32.14
CA THR A 182 6.11 6.29 32.63
C THR A 182 6.57 4.83 32.79
N GLU A 183 5.69 3.84 32.62
CA GLU A 183 6.09 2.42 32.61
C GLU A 183 6.92 2.06 31.36
N LEU A 184 6.89 2.91 30.34
CA LEU A 184 7.71 2.75 29.13
C LEU A 184 9.19 3.11 29.37
N VAL A 185 9.51 3.90 30.41
CA VAL A 185 10.89 4.31 30.73
C VAL A 185 11.74 3.10 31.09
N GLY A 186 12.93 2.98 30.49
CA GLY A 186 13.86 1.88 30.69
C GLY A 186 13.60 0.66 29.81
N ARG A 187 12.53 0.66 29.01
CA ARG A 187 12.34 -0.35 27.97
C ARG A 187 13.14 0.02 26.73
N THR A 188 13.59 -0.96 25.98
CA THR A 188 14.22 -0.69 24.69
C THR A 188 13.18 -0.46 23.60
N GLU A 189 13.58 0.24 22.54
CA GLU A 189 12.73 0.44 21.34
C GLU A 189 12.27 -0.89 20.76
N ALA A 190 13.17 -1.88 20.64
CA ALA A 190 12.86 -3.22 20.12
C ALA A 190 11.85 -3.99 21.00
N GLU A 191 11.96 -3.87 22.35
CA GLU A 191 10.98 -4.48 23.26
C GLU A 191 9.59 -3.85 23.10
N LEU A 192 9.52 -2.53 22.90
CA LEU A 192 8.26 -1.83 22.70
C LEU A 192 7.66 -2.15 21.32
N ALA A 193 8.49 -2.22 20.26
CA ALA A 193 8.05 -2.63 18.93
C ALA A 193 7.44 -4.04 18.95
N SER A 194 8.13 -5.01 19.55
CA SER A 194 7.62 -6.39 19.70
C SER A 194 6.31 -6.45 20.49
N GLU A 195 6.13 -5.56 21.46
CA GLU A 195 4.88 -5.48 22.21
C GLU A 195 3.75 -4.89 21.37
N ILE A 196 4.01 -3.86 20.58
CA ILE A 196 3.04 -3.29 19.63
C ILE A 196 2.55 -4.37 18.68
N GLU A 197 3.47 -5.12 18.05
CA GLU A 197 3.12 -6.23 17.15
C GLU A 197 2.26 -7.31 17.83
N ARG A 198 2.60 -7.67 19.06
CA ARG A 198 1.78 -8.60 19.85
C ARG A 198 0.36 -8.05 20.10
N LEU A 199 0.25 -6.76 20.42
CA LEU A 199 -1.05 -6.11 20.66
C LEU A 199 -1.87 -6.00 19.36
N LEU A 200 -1.25 -5.70 18.22
CA LEU A 200 -1.89 -5.71 16.92
C LEU A 200 -2.57 -7.07 16.65
N ALA A 201 -1.83 -8.17 16.85
CA ALA A 201 -2.38 -9.53 16.71
C ALA A 201 -3.47 -9.85 17.76
N GLU A 202 -3.29 -9.42 19.01
CA GLU A 202 -4.28 -9.63 20.09
C GLU A 202 -5.61 -8.91 19.82
N TYR A 203 -5.56 -7.75 19.17
CA TYR A 203 -6.75 -6.99 18.81
C TYR A 203 -7.38 -7.41 17.47
N GLY A 204 -6.85 -8.45 16.83
CA GLY A 204 -7.44 -9.08 15.66
C GLY A 204 -6.82 -8.68 14.32
N GLY A 205 -5.66 -8.05 14.35
CA GLY A 205 -4.80 -7.89 13.17
C GLY A 205 -4.10 -9.21 12.81
N GLY A 206 -3.69 -9.32 11.56
CA GLY A 206 -2.80 -10.37 11.07
C GLY A 206 -1.32 -10.00 11.30
N ASP A 207 -0.49 -10.33 10.31
CA ASP A 207 0.93 -9.94 10.33
C ASP A 207 1.08 -8.42 10.35
N PRO A 208 2.18 -7.88 10.92
CA PRO A 208 2.52 -6.47 10.76
C PRO A 208 2.55 -6.08 9.28
N ALA A 209 1.98 -4.93 8.95
CA ALA A 209 1.94 -4.44 7.58
C ALA A 209 3.33 -4.04 7.07
N PHE A 210 4.17 -3.58 7.99
CA PHE A 210 5.57 -3.20 7.79
C PHE A 210 6.33 -3.36 9.11
N GLU A 211 7.65 -3.16 9.10
CA GLU A 211 8.47 -3.18 10.31
C GLU A 211 8.03 -2.06 11.26
N THR A 212 7.57 -2.43 12.45
CA THR A 212 7.13 -1.46 13.47
C THR A 212 8.26 -0.52 13.88
N ILE A 213 8.06 0.78 13.73
CA ILE A 213 9.03 1.80 14.11
C ILE A 213 8.72 2.31 15.52
N VAL A 214 9.69 2.15 16.40
CA VAL A 214 9.75 2.83 17.69
C VAL A 214 11.07 3.62 17.72
N ALA A 215 10.98 4.94 17.62
CA ALA A 215 12.14 5.80 17.52
C ALA A 215 12.11 6.85 18.64
N SER A 216 12.94 6.65 19.66
CA SER A 216 12.95 7.47 20.88
C SER A 216 14.06 8.52 20.88
N GLY A 217 13.79 9.72 21.40
CA GLY A 217 14.73 10.84 21.47
C GLY A 217 15.41 11.12 20.13
N PRO A 218 16.77 11.11 20.04
CA PRO A 218 17.51 11.41 18.81
C PRO A 218 17.23 10.45 17.64
N ASN A 219 16.78 9.22 17.91
CA ASN A 219 16.41 8.28 16.88
C ASN A 219 15.15 8.72 16.11
N GLY A 220 14.25 9.46 16.77
CA GLY A 220 13.05 10.05 16.15
C GLY A 220 13.36 11.01 15.01
N ALA A 221 14.58 11.56 14.94
CA ALA A 221 15.03 12.39 13.83
C ALA A 221 15.31 11.61 12.53
N ARG A 222 15.11 10.28 12.52
CA ARG A 222 15.31 9.39 11.36
C ARG A 222 13.96 8.81 10.94
N PRO A 223 13.36 9.27 9.83
CA PRO A 223 12.03 8.82 9.40
C PRO A 223 11.88 7.29 9.30
N HIS A 224 12.92 6.60 8.81
CA HIS A 224 12.96 5.14 8.65
C HIS A 224 13.95 4.49 9.64
N HIS A 225 13.80 4.83 10.94
CA HIS A 225 14.60 4.20 11.98
C HIS A 225 14.22 2.72 12.14
N HIS A 226 15.22 1.87 12.42
CA HIS A 226 14.99 0.49 12.86
C HIS A 226 15.07 0.43 14.37
N SER A 227 14.00 -0.07 15.02
CA SER A 227 13.90 -0.17 16.48
C SER A 227 15.02 -1.03 17.07
N GLY A 228 15.81 -0.46 17.96
CA GLY A 228 17.03 -1.07 18.48
C GLY A 228 17.08 -1.19 20.01
N ASP A 229 18.31 -1.30 20.52
CA ASP A 229 18.59 -1.50 21.95
C ASP A 229 18.63 -0.19 22.76
N ARG A 230 18.29 0.98 22.16
CA ARG A 230 18.21 2.22 22.90
C ARG A 230 17.10 2.12 23.95
N GLU A 231 17.45 2.38 25.21
CA GLU A 231 16.47 2.50 26.30
C GLU A 231 15.73 3.85 26.20
N ILE A 232 14.41 3.81 26.35
CA ILE A 232 13.54 4.98 26.42
C ILE A 232 13.82 5.73 27.72
N GLU A 233 14.15 7.01 27.62
CA GLU A 233 14.41 7.88 28.74
C GLU A 233 13.19 8.75 29.08
N ARG A 234 13.15 9.23 30.33
CA ARG A 234 12.10 10.16 30.73
C ARG A 234 12.24 11.48 29.98
N GLY A 235 11.15 11.92 29.36
CA GLY A 235 11.10 13.14 28.54
C GLY A 235 11.41 12.91 27.07
N ASP A 236 11.76 11.67 26.67
CA ASP A 236 11.94 11.36 25.26
C ASP A 236 10.63 11.56 24.48
N PRO A 237 10.67 12.29 23.37
CA PRO A 237 9.70 12.10 22.30
C PRO A 237 9.90 10.72 21.66
N ILE A 238 8.81 10.00 21.40
CA ILE A 238 8.86 8.69 20.80
C ILE A 238 7.94 8.68 19.58
N VAL A 239 8.49 8.53 18.39
CA VAL A 239 7.73 8.24 17.18
C VAL A 239 7.37 6.75 17.20
N LEU A 240 6.07 6.49 17.13
CA LEU A 240 5.48 5.15 17.05
C LEU A 240 4.76 5.06 15.71
N ASP A 241 5.24 4.20 14.81
CA ASP A 241 4.67 4.01 13.48
C ASP A 241 4.45 2.51 13.24
N PHE A 242 3.19 2.13 13.06
CA PHE A 242 2.78 0.73 13.05
C PHE A 242 1.41 0.52 12.41
N GLY A 243 1.22 -0.70 11.90
CA GLY A 243 -0.03 -1.18 11.38
C GLY A 243 -0.01 -2.70 11.20
N ALA A 244 -1.18 -3.29 11.03
CA ALA A 244 -1.32 -4.71 10.73
C ALA A 244 -2.23 -4.93 9.54
N PHE A 245 -2.02 -6.02 8.82
CA PHE A 245 -2.97 -6.46 7.80
C PHE A 245 -4.28 -6.96 8.42
N VAL A 246 -5.38 -6.69 7.74
CA VAL A 246 -6.71 -7.21 8.06
C VAL A 246 -7.31 -7.82 6.81
N ASP A 247 -7.86 -9.02 6.96
CA ASP A 247 -8.53 -9.71 5.87
C ASP A 247 -9.83 -8.99 5.49
N ALA A 248 -10.03 -8.78 4.19
CA ALA A 248 -11.31 -8.37 3.67
C ALA A 248 -12.30 -9.54 3.65
N ASP A 249 -13.58 -9.27 3.88
CA ASP A 249 -14.65 -10.28 3.80
C ASP A 249 -15.09 -10.48 2.33
N LEU A 250 -14.22 -11.16 1.57
CA LEU A 250 -14.45 -11.51 0.18
C LEU A 250 -14.92 -12.97 0.07
N GLU A 251 -16.01 -13.22 -0.66
CA GLU A 251 -16.52 -14.59 -0.90
C GLU A 251 -15.45 -15.45 -1.57
N ASP A 252 -14.97 -16.48 -0.87
CA ASP A 252 -14.04 -17.50 -1.35
C ASP A 252 -12.70 -17.02 -1.91
N GLY A 253 -12.29 -15.77 -1.59
CA GLY A 253 -11.02 -15.21 -2.00
C GLY A 253 -10.32 -14.44 -0.90
N THR A 254 -9.06 -14.11 -1.10
CA THR A 254 -8.26 -13.33 -0.16
C THR A 254 -8.00 -11.91 -0.64
N GLY A 255 -7.76 -11.04 0.29
CA GLY A 255 -7.31 -9.68 0.10
C GLY A 255 -7.03 -9.10 1.47
N ARG A 256 -5.77 -8.74 1.73
CA ARG A 256 -5.34 -8.17 3.01
C ARG A 256 -5.05 -6.71 2.87
N TYR A 257 -5.62 -5.90 3.74
CA TYR A 257 -5.50 -4.44 3.71
C TYR A 257 -4.77 -3.96 4.96
N PRO A 258 -3.72 -3.13 4.82
CA PRO A 258 -2.90 -2.69 5.94
C PRO A 258 -3.55 -1.56 6.72
N GLY A 259 -3.35 -1.56 8.03
CA GLY A 259 -3.38 -0.35 8.83
C GLY A 259 -2.06 0.40 8.70
N ASP A 260 -2.12 1.70 8.89
CA ASP A 260 -0.96 2.58 8.93
C ASP A 260 -1.27 3.76 9.86
N GLN A 261 -0.44 3.95 10.88
CA GLN A 261 -0.64 5.02 11.84
C GLN A 261 0.65 5.44 12.51
N THR A 262 0.97 6.72 12.46
CA THR A 262 2.04 7.29 13.29
C THR A 262 1.49 8.20 14.37
N ARG A 263 2.04 8.06 15.57
CA ARG A 263 1.86 8.98 16.69
C ARG A 263 3.21 9.30 17.31
N THR A 264 3.41 10.56 17.69
CA THR A 264 4.57 10.93 18.51
C THR A 264 4.10 11.30 19.91
N ILE A 265 4.60 10.57 20.90
CA ILE A 265 4.24 10.72 22.32
C ILE A 265 5.45 11.13 23.14
N VAL A 266 5.23 11.69 24.35
CA VAL A 266 6.29 11.97 25.33
C VAL A 266 6.05 11.19 26.60
N VAL A 267 7.11 10.57 27.15
CA VAL A 267 7.03 9.73 28.33
C VAL A 267 7.51 10.50 29.56
N GLY A 268 6.57 10.97 30.36
CA GLY A 268 6.84 11.78 31.54
C GLY A 268 7.12 13.24 31.21
N ASP A 269 7.52 14.01 32.21
CA ASP A 269 7.78 15.44 32.04
C ASP A 269 9.17 15.65 31.44
N ALA A 270 9.24 16.33 30.31
CA ALA A 270 10.52 16.81 29.78
C ALA A 270 10.98 18.04 30.55
N PRO A 271 12.27 18.23 30.81
CA PRO A 271 12.75 19.36 31.57
C PRO A 271 12.80 20.67 30.76
N GLY A 272 12.10 21.69 31.25
CA GLY A 272 12.32 23.12 30.92
C GLY A 272 12.22 23.49 29.44
N ASP A 273 13.21 24.22 28.93
CA ASP A 273 13.22 24.80 27.57
C ASP A 273 13.14 23.77 26.41
N GLU A 274 13.54 22.53 26.63
CA GLU A 274 13.44 21.42 25.66
C GLU A 274 11.98 21.02 25.43
N TYR A 275 11.18 21.04 26.50
CA TYR A 275 9.76 20.78 26.44
C TYR A 275 9.00 21.81 25.58
N ASP A 276 9.29 23.11 25.79
CA ASP A 276 8.67 24.20 25.05
C ASP A 276 8.99 24.11 23.54
N ARG A 277 10.21 23.62 23.21
CA ARG A 277 10.59 23.42 21.81
C ARG A 277 9.86 22.23 21.18
N TYR A 278 9.80 21.13 21.91
CA TYR A 278 9.06 19.95 21.45
C TYR A 278 7.58 20.27 21.23
N GLU A 279 6.93 20.92 22.18
CA GLU A 279 5.51 21.31 22.09
C GLU A 279 5.25 22.15 20.83
N ARG A 280 6.12 23.14 20.56
CA ARG A 280 5.99 23.96 19.33
C ARG A 280 6.11 23.14 18.05
N VAL A 281 7.09 22.25 17.95
CA VAL A 281 7.28 21.39 16.78
C VAL A 281 6.10 20.46 16.60
N HIS A 282 5.64 19.83 17.68
CA HIS A 282 4.49 18.93 17.67
C HIS A 282 3.21 19.66 17.22
N GLU A 283 2.98 20.88 17.70
CA GLU A 283 1.83 21.70 17.31
C GLU A 283 1.86 22.07 15.81
N VAL A 284 3.05 22.40 15.28
CA VAL A 284 3.22 22.67 13.84
C VAL A 284 2.89 21.43 13.02
N VAL A 285 3.37 20.25 13.40
CA VAL A 285 3.06 19.00 12.68
C VAL A 285 1.57 18.68 12.77
N ARG A 286 0.95 18.85 13.94
CA ARG A 286 -0.49 18.65 14.14
C ARG A 286 -1.33 19.60 13.28
N GLU A 287 -0.92 20.86 13.18
CA GLU A 287 -1.59 21.84 12.32
C GLU A 287 -1.39 21.51 10.83
N ALA A 288 -0.18 21.09 10.42
CA ALA A 288 0.10 20.65 9.07
C ALA A 288 -0.74 19.43 8.66
N HIS A 289 -0.86 18.46 9.56
CA HIS A 289 -1.73 17.30 9.38
C HIS A 289 -3.20 17.74 9.21
N ARG A 290 -3.70 18.61 10.09
CA ARG A 290 -5.06 19.14 9.99
C ARG A 290 -5.30 19.85 8.67
N ALA A 291 -4.38 20.74 8.26
CA ALA A 291 -4.49 21.48 7.00
C ALA A 291 -4.50 20.56 5.78
N ALA A 292 -3.67 19.50 5.80
CA ALA A 292 -3.66 18.50 4.73
C ALA A 292 -4.99 17.74 4.64
N VAL A 293 -5.53 17.26 5.78
CA VAL A 293 -6.83 16.55 5.80
C VAL A 293 -7.97 17.45 5.35
N GLU A 294 -7.99 18.73 5.75
CA GLU A 294 -8.99 19.71 5.32
C GLU A 294 -8.90 20.04 3.82
N ALA A 295 -7.73 19.85 3.20
CA ALA A 295 -7.54 20.05 1.75
C ALA A 295 -7.99 18.84 0.92
N VAL A 296 -8.38 17.73 1.54
CA VAL A 296 -8.88 16.54 0.86
C VAL A 296 -10.34 16.75 0.47
N GLU A 297 -10.54 17.02 -0.82
CA GLU A 297 -11.88 17.17 -1.42
C GLU A 297 -11.92 16.47 -2.78
N PRO A 298 -13.09 15.93 -3.20
CA PRO A 298 -13.25 15.42 -4.55
C PRO A 298 -12.90 16.47 -5.60
N GLY A 299 -12.00 16.11 -6.52
CA GLY A 299 -11.52 17.00 -7.57
C GLY A 299 -10.32 17.90 -7.20
N ALA A 300 -9.93 17.97 -5.93
CA ALA A 300 -8.63 18.54 -5.55
C ALA A 300 -7.49 17.69 -6.15
N THR A 301 -6.28 18.23 -6.26
CA THR A 301 -5.11 17.44 -6.68
C THR A 301 -4.41 16.84 -5.47
N ALA A 302 -3.80 15.66 -5.63
CA ALA A 302 -2.94 15.08 -4.60
C ALA A 302 -1.83 16.07 -4.16
N GLY A 303 -1.27 16.82 -5.11
CA GLY A 303 -0.31 17.89 -4.82
C GLY A 303 -0.89 19.07 -4.03
N ALA A 304 -2.19 19.32 -4.07
CA ALA A 304 -2.80 20.36 -3.24
C ALA A 304 -2.78 19.98 -1.75
N VAL A 305 -2.98 18.70 -1.44
CA VAL A 305 -2.91 18.17 -0.08
C VAL A 305 -1.48 18.28 0.47
N ASP A 306 -0.46 17.89 -0.33
CA ASP A 306 0.95 18.05 0.07
C ASP A 306 1.30 19.52 0.33
N ARG A 307 0.91 20.43 -0.58
CA ARG A 307 1.18 21.86 -0.40
C ARG A 307 0.52 22.45 0.84
N ALA A 308 -0.67 21.96 1.22
CA ALA A 308 -1.34 22.42 2.43
C ALA A 308 -0.55 22.10 3.70
N ALA A 309 -0.04 20.86 3.83
CA ALA A 309 0.84 20.48 4.93
C ALA A 309 2.16 21.27 4.90
N ARG A 310 2.81 21.26 3.74
CA ARG A 310 4.14 21.85 3.55
C ARG A 310 4.16 23.34 3.84
N SER A 311 3.15 24.09 3.42
CA SER A 311 3.04 25.53 3.68
C SER A 311 3.03 25.85 5.19
N VAL A 312 2.31 25.06 6.00
CA VAL A 312 2.28 25.24 7.47
C VAL A 312 3.67 25.05 8.08
N ILE A 313 4.38 24.01 7.63
CA ILE A 313 5.72 23.69 8.14
C ILE A 313 6.76 24.73 7.70
N GLU A 314 6.71 25.19 6.43
CA GLU A 314 7.56 26.24 5.87
C GLU A 314 7.33 27.58 6.56
N ASP A 315 6.09 27.99 6.77
CA ASP A 315 5.74 29.24 7.45
C ASP A 315 6.20 29.26 8.92
N ALA A 316 6.31 28.07 9.55
CA ALA A 316 6.87 27.92 10.88
C ALA A 316 8.41 27.88 10.90
N GLY A 317 9.06 27.86 9.72
CA GLY A 317 10.51 27.88 9.58
C GLY A 317 11.19 26.51 9.63
N TYR A 318 10.45 25.42 9.39
CA TYR A 318 10.93 24.02 9.39
C TYR A 318 10.86 23.35 8.01
N GLY A 319 10.86 24.14 6.93
CA GLY A 319 10.71 23.58 5.58
C GLY A 319 11.81 22.61 5.18
N ASP A 320 13.06 22.88 5.60
CA ASP A 320 14.22 22.01 5.32
C ASP A 320 14.18 20.69 6.12
N GLU A 321 13.44 20.63 7.21
CA GLU A 321 13.29 19.49 8.10
C GLU A 321 12.09 18.59 7.73
N PHE A 322 11.28 18.96 6.73
CA PHE A 322 10.23 18.09 6.16
C PHE A 322 10.73 17.42 4.89
N VAL A 323 11.40 16.30 5.05
CA VAL A 323 12.26 15.65 4.05
C VAL A 323 11.57 14.59 3.17
N HIS A 324 10.29 14.32 3.37
CA HIS A 324 9.55 13.33 2.58
C HIS A 324 8.23 13.88 2.03
N ARG A 325 7.51 13.07 1.26
CA ARG A 325 6.16 13.37 0.78
C ARG A 325 5.17 13.37 1.93
N THR A 326 4.03 14.05 1.75
CA THR A 326 2.98 14.12 2.78
C THR A 326 2.22 12.80 2.94
N GLY A 327 2.31 11.88 1.98
CA GLY A 327 1.65 10.59 2.10
C GLY A 327 1.69 9.73 0.83
N HIS A 328 1.08 8.56 0.92
CA HIS A 328 0.98 7.56 -0.13
C HIS A 328 -0.37 6.87 -0.11
N GLY A 329 -0.82 6.39 -1.25
CA GLY A 329 -2.00 5.53 -1.33
C GLY A 329 -1.79 4.22 -0.56
N VAL A 330 -2.89 3.68 -0.08
CA VAL A 330 -2.94 2.42 0.67
C VAL A 330 -4.05 1.54 0.10
N GLY A 331 -3.78 0.26 -0.03
CA GLY A 331 -4.71 -0.73 -0.56
C GLY A 331 -4.20 -2.13 -0.28
N LEU A 332 -4.12 -3.01 -1.29
CA LEU A 332 -3.46 -4.31 -1.15
C LEU A 332 -1.96 -4.16 -0.83
N GLU A 333 -1.40 -3.00 -1.09
CA GLU A 333 -0.02 -2.64 -0.73
C GLU A 333 -0.04 -1.49 0.28
N VAL A 334 0.94 -1.49 1.18
CA VAL A 334 1.16 -0.37 2.10
C VAL A 334 1.41 0.92 1.31
N HIS A 335 2.22 0.82 0.25
CA HIS A 335 2.54 1.94 -0.62
C HIS A 335 2.05 1.70 -2.04
N GLU A 336 0.98 2.38 -2.43
CA GLU A 336 0.46 2.40 -3.80
C GLU A 336 0.01 3.82 -4.20
N PRO A 337 -0.33 4.09 -5.47
CA PRO A 337 -0.95 5.37 -5.84
C PRO A 337 -2.31 5.62 -5.13
N PRO A 338 -2.64 6.92 -4.90
CA PRO A 338 -1.95 8.12 -5.31
C PRO A 338 -0.84 8.52 -4.33
N TYR A 339 0.28 9.03 -4.84
CA TYR A 339 1.31 9.62 -3.98
C TYR A 339 0.99 11.09 -3.71
N ILE A 340 0.98 11.47 -2.43
CA ILE A 340 0.68 12.84 -1.97
C ILE A 340 1.99 13.63 -1.95
N VAL A 341 2.32 14.19 -3.10
CA VAL A 341 3.55 14.95 -3.36
C VAL A 341 3.24 16.20 -4.20
N ALA A 342 3.99 17.28 -4.01
CA ALA A 342 3.71 18.63 -4.52
C ALA A 342 3.32 18.71 -6.01
N ASP A 343 3.99 17.92 -6.86
CA ASP A 343 3.84 17.96 -8.32
C ASP A 343 2.82 16.93 -8.86
N ASN A 344 2.06 16.25 -8.00
CA ASN A 344 1.07 15.28 -8.45
C ASN A 344 -0.26 15.95 -8.78
N ASP A 345 -0.56 16.06 -10.07
CA ASP A 345 -1.78 16.68 -10.60
C ASP A 345 -3.00 15.70 -10.62
N ARG A 346 -2.83 14.43 -10.15
CA ARG A 346 -3.93 13.47 -10.08
C ARG A 346 -5.07 14.05 -9.24
N LYS A 347 -6.27 14.04 -9.82
CA LYS A 347 -7.48 14.43 -9.11
C LYS A 347 -7.89 13.36 -8.12
N LEU A 348 -8.23 13.78 -6.91
CA LEU A 348 -8.79 12.93 -5.89
C LEU A 348 -10.24 12.59 -6.23
N GLU A 349 -10.59 11.32 -6.10
CA GLU A 349 -11.92 10.80 -6.38
C GLU A 349 -12.42 9.99 -5.17
N PRO A 350 -13.75 9.97 -4.91
CA PRO A 350 -14.32 9.15 -3.85
C PRO A 350 -13.87 7.69 -3.92
N GLY A 351 -13.53 7.11 -2.76
CA GLY A 351 -12.98 5.76 -2.62
C GLY A 351 -11.45 5.68 -2.71
N MET A 352 -10.74 6.75 -3.02
CA MET A 352 -9.28 6.78 -2.87
C MET A 352 -8.91 6.84 -1.40
N VAL A 353 -7.92 6.01 -0.98
CA VAL A 353 -7.39 5.97 0.38
C VAL A 353 -5.89 6.22 0.34
N PHE A 354 -5.40 7.06 1.24
CA PHE A 354 -3.98 7.38 1.35
C PHE A 354 -3.63 7.85 2.77
N SER A 355 -2.33 7.77 3.13
CA SER A 355 -1.82 8.35 4.36
C SER A 355 -1.71 9.87 4.26
N VAL A 356 -1.88 10.54 5.40
CA VAL A 356 -1.53 11.95 5.60
C VAL A 356 -0.59 11.99 6.80
N GLU A 357 0.71 12.15 6.54
CA GLU A 357 1.80 11.87 7.50
C GLU A 357 2.89 12.97 7.56
N PRO A 358 2.56 14.26 7.64
CA PRO A 358 3.58 15.28 7.73
C PRO A 358 4.47 15.07 8.96
N GLY A 359 5.78 15.40 8.81
CA GLY A 359 6.75 15.27 9.89
C GLY A 359 7.85 16.32 9.84
N ILE A 360 8.43 16.62 11.00
CA ILE A 360 9.59 17.47 11.18
C ILE A 360 10.67 16.66 11.90
N TYR A 361 11.88 16.65 11.35
CA TYR A 361 12.99 15.82 11.82
C TYR A 361 14.22 16.68 12.12
N LEU A 362 14.49 16.93 13.41
CA LEU A 362 15.60 17.75 13.87
C LEU A 362 16.82 16.87 14.13
N GLU A 363 17.76 16.85 13.20
CA GLU A 363 18.92 15.95 13.21
C GLU A 363 19.67 15.98 14.56
N GLY A 364 19.81 14.80 15.17
CA GLY A 364 20.50 14.62 16.45
C GLY A 364 19.70 15.05 17.69
N GLU A 365 18.46 15.52 17.52
CA GLU A 365 17.61 15.95 18.62
C GLU A 365 16.37 15.06 18.75
N PHE A 366 15.37 15.23 17.87
CA PHE A 366 14.14 14.42 17.85
C PHE A 366 13.40 14.62 16.52
N GLY A 367 12.40 13.78 16.29
CA GLY A 367 11.42 13.96 15.23
C GLY A 367 9.99 13.92 15.72
N VAL A 368 9.08 14.47 14.94
CA VAL A 368 7.64 14.39 15.15
C VAL A 368 6.98 14.02 13.84
N ARG A 369 6.16 12.95 13.83
CA ARG A 369 5.25 12.59 12.75
C ARG A 369 3.87 12.30 13.33
N ILE A 370 2.83 12.76 12.66
CA ILE A 370 1.44 12.43 12.95
C ILE A 370 0.80 11.98 11.64
N GLU A 371 0.21 10.81 11.68
CA GLU A 371 -0.34 10.14 10.51
C GLU A 371 -1.69 9.54 10.76
N ASP A 372 -2.58 9.72 9.80
CA ASP A 372 -3.83 8.98 9.66
C ASP A 372 -3.99 8.46 8.23
N LEU A 373 -4.64 7.33 8.08
CA LEU A 373 -5.25 6.95 6.81
C LEU A 373 -6.51 7.78 6.59
N VAL A 374 -6.67 8.26 5.36
CA VAL A 374 -7.78 9.13 4.96
C VAL A 374 -8.42 8.57 3.69
N VAL A 375 -9.76 8.44 3.69
CA VAL A 375 -10.54 8.12 2.50
C VAL A 375 -11.22 9.37 1.96
N VAL A 376 -11.15 9.56 0.64
CA VAL A 376 -11.92 10.59 -0.06
C VAL A 376 -13.38 10.16 -0.12
N THR A 377 -14.28 10.98 0.41
CA THR A 377 -15.73 10.77 0.35
C THR A 377 -16.37 11.66 -0.72
N GLU A 378 -17.69 11.57 -0.92
CA GLU A 378 -18.42 12.45 -1.84
C GLU A 378 -18.37 13.94 -1.42
N ASP A 379 -18.22 14.21 -0.12
CA ASP A 379 -18.33 15.54 0.47
C ASP A 379 -16.99 16.04 1.09
N GLY A 380 -15.88 15.28 1.00
CA GLY A 380 -14.60 15.65 1.61
C GLY A 380 -13.75 14.46 2.01
N ALA A 381 -13.37 14.39 3.28
CA ALA A 381 -12.49 13.36 3.84
C ALA A 381 -13.09 12.68 5.08
N GLU A 382 -12.86 11.37 5.21
CA GLU A 382 -13.05 10.60 6.43
C GLU A 382 -11.68 10.07 6.87
N ARG A 383 -11.32 10.28 8.13
CA ARG A 383 -10.13 9.63 8.71
C ARG A 383 -10.49 8.24 9.19
N LEU A 384 -9.61 7.28 8.96
CA LEU A 384 -9.79 5.90 9.41
C LEU A 384 -9.13 5.63 10.78
N ASN A 385 -8.44 6.64 11.34
CA ASN A 385 -7.80 6.60 12.65
C ASN A 385 -8.37 7.70 13.55
N GLU A 386 -8.77 7.33 14.76
CA GLU A 386 -9.42 8.22 15.74
C GLU A 386 -8.59 8.43 17.02
N SER A 387 -7.48 7.67 17.23
CA SER A 387 -6.65 7.84 18.42
C SER A 387 -6.11 9.27 18.57
N PRO A 388 -5.92 9.77 19.81
CA PRO A 388 -5.49 11.15 20.04
C PRO A 388 -4.18 11.50 19.31
N ARG A 389 -4.18 12.69 18.70
CA ARG A 389 -3.03 13.26 17.98
C ARG A 389 -2.17 14.18 18.84
N GLY A 390 -2.51 14.32 20.12
CA GLY A 390 -1.68 14.96 21.14
C GLY A 390 -0.52 14.05 21.52
N TRP A 391 0.41 14.56 22.30
CA TRP A 391 1.62 13.84 22.72
C TRP A 391 1.52 13.31 24.15
N GLU A 392 0.44 13.57 24.85
CA GLU A 392 0.25 13.22 26.25
C GLU A 392 0.17 11.69 26.43
N THR A 393 0.69 11.22 27.56
CA THR A 393 0.64 9.82 27.98
C THR A 393 0.09 9.70 29.42
N GLY A 394 -0.33 8.49 29.80
CA GLY A 394 -0.83 8.18 31.14
C GLY A 394 -2.33 7.95 31.21
N SER A 395 -2.85 7.58 32.38
CA SER A 395 -4.20 7.08 32.63
C SER A 395 -5.35 8.07 32.44
N GLY A 396 -5.09 9.26 31.93
CA GLY A 396 -6.09 10.31 31.65
C GLY A 396 -6.31 10.60 30.18
N VAL A 397 -5.61 9.94 29.28
CA VAL A 397 -5.73 10.12 27.83
C VAL A 397 -6.85 9.20 27.30
N GLN A 398 -7.97 9.81 26.90
CA GLN A 398 -9.11 9.14 26.23
C GLN A 398 -9.30 9.71 24.85
#